data_a3a7df76879f12174a6dc9b62207f24f
#
_entry.id   a3a7df76879f12174a6dc9b62207f24f
#
_cell.length_a   1.000
_cell.length_b   1.000
_cell.length_c   1.000
_cell.angle_alpha   90.00
_cell.angle_beta   90.00
_cell.angle_gamma   90.00
#
_symmetry.space_group_name_H-M   'P 1'
#
loop_
_entity.id
_entity.type
_entity.pdbx_description
1 polymer ?
#
loop_
_entity_poly.entity_id
_entity_poly.type
_entity_poly.pdbx_seq_one_letter_code
_entity_poly.pdbx_strand_id
1 'polypeptide(L)'
;MANHYTDHPELQFELRHPEMERIVALKERDFRDASDFDTAPLDFEDAMDTYQRTLDIVGEIAGTIIADNAEGVDLEGPHHEGSRVRYASGTQRNLDAMVQAGLNGMTMPRRYNGLNFPITPYTMCAELVAASDAGFGNIWSLQDCIETLYEFGNEDQHARFIPRVAEGATMSMDLTEPDAGSDLQSVMLKATYSEEEGCWLLNGVKRFITNGDADIHLVLARSEEGTTDGRGLSMFIYDKRNGGVDVRRIENKLGIHGSPTCELVYKNAKAELCGTTRMGLIKYVMALMNGARLGIAAQSVGLSQAAYNEGLAYAREREQFGKAIIEIPAVYGMLATMKAKLDAGRALLYHCARCVDVYKALEDISRERKLTPEERNEMKAFNKLADSLTPLAKGMNSEFCNQNAYDALQIHGGSGFMMDYPIQRIARDARITSIYEGTTQLQVVAAIRFVMNGSYSAQLQEWESKEVSEEMRPLQTVAQRLSSLFNEAVARVKEVGEQEFQDLCARHLVEMAANALMLHLLLYNASQSPELFAKSARVFARFAESEAAKHHLFVMSLTAEEVETYRHN
;
A
#
# COMPACT_ATOMS: atom_id res chain seq x y z
N MET A 1 -7.65 -10.05 -25.71
CA MET A 1 -6.86 -10.52 -24.57
C MET A 1 -7.27 -9.66 -23.37
N ALA A 2 -7.35 -10.21 -22.19
CA ALA A 2 -7.68 -9.43 -20.99
C ALA A 2 -6.55 -8.42 -20.72
N ASN A 3 -6.91 -7.17 -20.46
CA ASN A 3 -5.96 -6.13 -20.10
C ASN A 3 -6.52 -5.37 -18.90
N HIS A 4 -5.96 -5.60 -17.74
CA HIS A 4 -6.48 -5.08 -16.48
C HIS A 4 -6.49 -3.54 -16.40
N TYR A 5 -5.70 -2.84 -17.22
CA TYR A 5 -5.73 -1.38 -17.28
C TYR A 5 -6.85 -0.85 -18.20
N THR A 6 -6.94 -1.37 -19.42
CA THR A 6 -7.96 -0.91 -20.38
C THR A 6 -9.36 -1.37 -20.03
N ASP A 7 -9.48 -2.49 -19.29
CA ASP A 7 -10.76 -3.02 -18.81
C ASP A 7 -11.33 -2.23 -17.60
N HIS A 8 -10.52 -1.31 -17.00
CA HIS A 8 -10.89 -0.51 -15.83
C HIS A 8 -10.75 1.00 -16.09
N PRO A 9 -11.79 1.64 -16.66
CA PRO A 9 -11.77 3.08 -16.98
C PRO A 9 -11.59 3.98 -15.76
N GLU A 10 -11.88 3.49 -14.55
CA GLU A 10 -11.64 4.21 -13.29
C GLU A 10 -10.14 4.47 -13.06
N LEU A 11 -9.25 3.57 -13.47
CA LEU A 11 -7.80 3.80 -13.41
C LEU A 11 -7.35 4.86 -14.41
N GLN A 12 -7.94 4.85 -15.62
CA GLN A 12 -7.65 5.88 -16.63
C GLN A 12 -8.10 7.26 -16.15
N PHE A 13 -9.23 7.33 -15.42
CA PHE A 13 -9.69 8.57 -14.79
C PHE A 13 -8.69 9.08 -13.76
N GLU A 14 -8.20 8.23 -12.86
CA GLU A 14 -7.23 8.61 -11.82
C GLU A 14 -5.88 9.06 -12.42
N LEU A 15 -5.43 8.44 -13.51
CA LEU A 15 -4.22 8.87 -14.21
C LEU A 15 -4.35 10.28 -14.81
N ARG A 16 -5.56 10.65 -15.29
CA ARG A 16 -5.84 11.95 -15.92
C ARG A 16 -6.27 13.03 -14.92
N HIS A 17 -6.12 12.78 -13.62
CA HIS A 17 -6.47 13.75 -12.60
C HIS A 17 -5.69 15.07 -12.80
N PRO A 18 -6.31 16.26 -12.62
CA PRO A 18 -5.64 17.56 -12.89
C PRO A 18 -4.34 17.78 -12.10
N GLU A 19 -4.20 17.20 -10.91
CA GLU A 19 -2.97 17.27 -10.11
C GLU A 19 -1.75 16.63 -10.81
N MET A 20 -1.95 15.77 -11.81
CA MET A 20 -0.85 15.16 -12.55
C MET A 20 -0.01 16.17 -13.32
N GLU A 21 -0.57 17.31 -13.75
CA GLU A 21 0.20 18.38 -14.39
C GLU A 21 1.32 18.89 -13.46
N ARG A 22 0.97 19.17 -12.21
CA ARG A 22 1.94 19.61 -11.20
C ARG A 22 2.94 18.52 -10.84
N ILE A 23 2.47 17.28 -10.68
CA ILE A 23 3.30 16.12 -10.34
C ILE A 23 4.36 15.88 -11.44
N VAL A 24 3.94 15.86 -12.69
CA VAL A 24 4.84 15.66 -13.84
C VAL A 24 5.86 16.77 -13.94
N ALA A 25 5.45 18.04 -13.84
CA ALA A 25 6.36 19.18 -13.87
C ALA A 25 7.44 19.09 -12.78
N LEU A 26 7.06 18.69 -11.56
CA LEU A 26 8.00 18.50 -10.45
C LEU A 26 8.93 17.29 -10.68
N LYS A 27 8.37 16.14 -11.07
CA LYS A 27 9.13 14.90 -11.25
C LYS A 27 10.10 14.99 -12.42
N GLU A 28 9.66 15.55 -13.55
CA GLU A 28 10.46 15.72 -14.76
C GLU A 28 11.32 17.00 -14.75
N ARG A 29 11.28 17.77 -13.66
CA ARG A 29 12.11 19.00 -13.52
C ARG A 29 11.96 19.95 -14.71
N ASP A 30 10.70 20.21 -15.12
CA ASP A 30 10.39 20.97 -16.33
C ASP A 30 11.04 20.37 -17.58
N PHE A 31 11.08 19.02 -17.66
CA PHE A 31 11.58 18.23 -18.80
C PHE A 31 13.07 18.43 -19.12
N ARG A 32 13.88 18.79 -18.14
CA ARG A 32 15.32 19.06 -18.33
C ARG A 32 16.12 17.85 -18.82
N ASP A 33 15.67 16.62 -18.48
CA ASP A 33 16.37 15.39 -18.85
C ASP A 33 16.18 15.00 -20.33
N ALA A 34 15.28 15.68 -21.06
CA ALA A 34 14.95 15.39 -22.46
C ALA A 34 16.14 15.49 -23.43
N SER A 35 17.16 16.30 -23.08
CA SER A 35 18.39 16.40 -23.87
C SER A 35 19.42 15.29 -23.60
N ASP A 36 19.31 14.61 -22.46
CA ASP A 36 20.34 13.72 -21.94
C ASP A 36 19.95 12.23 -22.03
N PHE A 37 18.64 11.95 -22.08
CA PHE A 37 18.09 10.60 -22.09
C PHE A 37 16.98 10.43 -23.14
N ASP A 38 17.17 9.50 -24.06
CA ASP A 38 16.19 9.18 -25.13
C ASP A 38 14.81 8.73 -24.58
N THR A 39 14.76 8.27 -23.32
CA THR A 39 13.54 7.83 -22.65
C THR A 39 12.86 8.92 -21.83
N ALA A 40 13.45 10.12 -21.76
CA ALA A 40 12.86 11.23 -21.04
C ALA A 40 11.79 11.93 -21.88
N PRO A 41 10.62 12.27 -21.29
CA PRO A 41 9.57 12.94 -22.04
C PRO A 41 9.97 14.38 -22.41
N LEU A 42 9.44 14.84 -23.54
CA LEU A 42 9.69 16.18 -24.08
C LEU A 42 8.79 17.23 -23.45
N ASP A 43 7.58 16.82 -23.06
CA ASP A 43 6.55 17.68 -22.46
C ASP A 43 5.54 16.85 -21.65
N PHE A 44 4.50 17.50 -21.14
CA PHE A 44 3.47 16.88 -20.33
C PHE A 44 2.71 15.78 -21.08
N GLU A 45 2.33 16.02 -22.33
CA GLU A 45 1.57 15.05 -23.13
C GLU A 45 2.39 13.79 -23.40
N ASP A 46 3.69 13.95 -23.70
CA ASP A 46 4.62 12.84 -23.93
C ASP A 46 4.85 12.03 -22.63
N ALA A 47 4.94 12.71 -21.47
CA ALA A 47 4.99 12.04 -20.17
C ALA A 47 3.73 11.21 -19.91
N MET A 48 2.55 11.79 -20.12
CA MET A 48 1.27 11.12 -19.90
C MET A 48 1.06 9.95 -20.86
N ASP A 49 1.47 10.08 -22.14
CA ASP A 49 1.45 8.99 -23.11
C ASP A 49 2.38 7.84 -22.69
N THR A 50 3.58 8.18 -22.19
CA THR A 50 4.52 7.19 -21.64
C THR A 50 3.94 6.43 -20.46
N TYR A 51 3.30 7.11 -19.50
CA TYR A 51 2.65 6.46 -18.37
C TYR A 51 1.48 5.58 -18.82
N GLN A 52 0.66 6.07 -19.73
CA GLN A 52 -0.48 5.30 -20.26
C GLN A 52 -0.01 4.03 -20.99
N ARG A 53 1.01 4.12 -21.85
CA ARG A 53 1.58 2.95 -22.55
C ARG A 53 2.19 1.94 -21.58
N THR A 54 2.89 2.42 -20.56
CA THR A 54 3.46 1.53 -19.54
C THR A 54 2.35 0.80 -18.77
N LEU A 55 1.30 1.51 -18.37
CA LEU A 55 0.14 0.90 -17.70
C LEU A 55 -0.59 -0.10 -18.60
N ASP A 56 -0.66 0.16 -19.90
CA ASP A 56 -1.23 -0.78 -20.87
C ASP A 56 -0.40 -2.06 -20.96
N ILE A 57 0.94 -1.95 -21.01
CA ILE A 57 1.85 -3.10 -20.99
C ILE A 57 1.72 -3.89 -19.68
N VAL A 58 1.72 -3.19 -18.54
CA VAL A 58 1.53 -3.86 -17.23
C VAL A 58 0.16 -4.53 -17.15
N GLY A 59 -0.89 -3.87 -17.64
CA GLY A 59 -2.25 -4.41 -17.69
C GLY A 59 -2.35 -5.67 -18.54
N GLU A 60 -1.65 -5.73 -19.66
CA GLU A 60 -1.57 -6.93 -20.52
C GLU A 60 -0.79 -8.06 -19.82
N ILE A 61 0.40 -7.78 -19.28
CA ILE A 61 1.20 -8.78 -18.55
C ILE A 61 0.40 -9.32 -17.35
N ALA A 62 -0.25 -8.45 -16.61
CA ALA A 62 -1.08 -8.81 -15.46
C ALA A 62 -2.27 -9.69 -15.88
N GLY A 63 -3.04 -9.28 -16.89
CA GLY A 63 -4.25 -9.97 -17.34
C GLY A 63 -4.01 -11.26 -18.13
N THR A 64 -2.78 -11.51 -18.59
CA THR A 64 -2.42 -12.71 -19.36
C THR A 64 -1.39 -13.57 -18.65
N ILE A 65 -0.14 -13.10 -18.52
CA ILE A 65 0.96 -13.93 -17.99
C ILE A 65 0.78 -14.20 -16.48
N ILE A 66 0.55 -13.14 -15.68
CA ILE A 66 0.47 -13.28 -14.22
C ILE A 66 -0.82 -14.00 -13.83
N ALA A 67 -1.96 -13.62 -14.41
CA ALA A 67 -3.24 -14.25 -14.15
C ALA A 67 -3.24 -15.74 -14.50
N ASP A 68 -2.69 -16.12 -15.66
CA ASP A 68 -2.62 -17.51 -16.10
C ASP A 68 -1.70 -18.38 -15.21
N ASN A 69 -0.69 -17.76 -14.58
CA ASN A 69 0.21 -18.46 -13.67
C ASN A 69 -0.33 -18.57 -12.23
N ALA A 70 -1.25 -17.70 -11.80
CA ALA A 70 -1.58 -17.46 -10.39
C ALA A 70 -2.04 -18.71 -9.64
N GLU A 71 -2.90 -19.53 -10.24
CA GLU A 71 -3.38 -20.77 -9.61
C GLU A 71 -2.27 -21.81 -9.51
N GLY A 72 -1.48 -21.99 -10.57
CA GLY A 72 -0.32 -22.89 -10.55
C GLY A 72 0.72 -22.46 -9.52
N VAL A 73 0.95 -21.19 -9.36
CA VAL A 73 1.84 -20.61 -8.35
C VAL A 73 1.32 -20.86 -6.93
N ASP A 74 0.02 -20.69 -6.69
CA ASP A 74 -0.59 -20.93 -5.37
C ASP A 74 -0.46 -22.42 -4.97
N LEU A 75 -0.61 -23.33 -5.93
CA LEU A 75 -0.50 -24.78 -5.71
C LEU A 75 0.94 -25.25 -5.56
N GLU A 76 1.87 -24.77 -6.40
CA GLU A 76 3.28 -25.18 -6.37
C GLU A 76 4.01 -24.58 -5.16
N GLY A 77 3.87 -23.27 -4.95
CA GLY A 77 4.60 -22.51 -3.95
C GLY A 77 6.11 -22.48 -4.19
N PRO A 78 6.87 -21.73 -3.37
CA PRO A 78 8.32 -21.69 -3.41
C PRO A 78 8.93 -22.94 -2.75
N HIS A 79 10.10 -23.35 -3.22
CA HIS A 79 10.83 -24.52 -2.74
C HIS A 79 12.04 -24.11 -1.88
N HIS A 80 12.21 -24.79 -0.74
CA HIS A 80 13.39 -24.64 0.11
C HIS A 80 14.45 -25.66 -0.30
N GLU A 81 15.55 -25.21 -0.87
CA GLU A 81 16.63 -26.06 -1.39
C GLU A 81 17.95 -25.72 -0.69
N GLY A 82 18.33 -26.59 0.26
CA GLY A 82 19.47 -26.32 1.13
C GLY A 82 19.23 -25.11 2.05
N SER A 83 19.93 -24.02 1.82
CA SER A 83 19.74 -22.75 2.54
C SER A 83 19.24 -21.60 1.62
N ARG A 84 18.61 -21.97 0.51
CA ARG A 84 18.16 -21.06 -0.55
C ARG A 84 16.69 -21.30 -0.92
N VAL A 85 16.13 -20.34 -1.66
CA VAL A 85 14.79 -20.41 -2.21
C VAL A 85 14.86 -20.57 -3.72
N ARG A 86 14.08 -21.53 -4.25
CA ARG A 86 13.70 -21.55 -5.66
C ARG A 86 12.23 -21.18 -5.78
N TYR A 87 11.94 -20.18 -6.59
CA TYR A 87 10.55 -19.77 -6.85
C TYR A 87 9.74 -20.89 -7.51
N ALA A 88 8.41 -20.82 -7.37
CA ALA A 88 7.52 -21.55 -8.24
C ALA A 88 7.77 -21.16 -9.70
N SER A 89 7.58 -22.13 -10.60
CA SER A 89 7.87 -21.93 -12.04
C SER A 89 7.10 -20.76 -12.65
N GLY A 90 5.84 -20.54 -12.23
CA GLY A 90 5.03 -19.40 -12.63
C GLY A 90 5.56 -18.07 -12.10
N THR A 91 6.02 -18.03 -10.84
CA THR A 91 6.63 -16.85 -10.24
C THR A 91 7.87 -16.39 -11.01
N GLN A 92 8.74 -17.34 -11.39
CA GLN A 92 9.92 -17.00 -12.18
C GLN A 92 9.54 -16.44 -13.55
N ARG A 93 8.56 -17.04 -14.25
CA ARG A 93 8.07 -16.51 -15.54
C ARG A 93 7.49 -15.10 -15.40
N ASN A 94 6.79 -14.80 -14.31
CA ASN A 94 6.25 -13.47 -14.03
C ASN A 94 7.37 -12.46 -13.84
N LEU A 95 8.41 -12.80 -13.06
CA LEU A 95 9.59 -11.94 -12.87
C LEU A 95 10.30 -11.68 -14.20
N ASP A 96 10.55 -12.73 -14.99
CA ASP A 96 11.22 -12.64 -16.28
C ASP A 96 10.44 -11.71 -17.24
N ALA A 97 9.11 -11.78 -17.24
CA ALA A 97 8.25 -10.92 -18.05
C ALA A 97 8.34 -9.44 -17.64
N MET A 98 8.33 -9.15 -16.33
CA MET A 98 8.45 -7.79 -15.82
C MET A 98 9.85 -7.20 -16.09
N VAL A 99 10.91 -8.00 -15.92
CA VAL A 99 12.28 -7.61 -16.25
C VAL A 99 12.45 -7.35 -17.75
N GLN A 100 11.94 -8.26 -18.59
CA GLN A 100 12.01 -8.10 -20.04
C GLN A 100 11.26 -6.85 -20.54
N ALA A 101 10.18 -6.47 -19.87
CA ALA A 101 9.42 -5.25 -20.16
C ALA A 101 10.07 -3.98 -19.56
N GLY A 102 11.19 -4.09 -18.83
CA GLY A 102 11.87 -2.95 -18.21
C GLY A 102 11.11 -2.31 -17.05
N LEU A 103 10.31 -3.10 -16.32
CA LEU A 103 9.40 -2.62 -15.28
C LEU A 103 9.99 -2.73 -13.86
N ASN A 104 11.29 -2.49 -13.72
CA ASN A 104 11.99 -2.48 -12.44
C ASN A 104 12.71 -1.13 -12.23
N GLY A 105 12.88 -0.73 -10.98
CA GLY A 105 13.45 0.58 -10.65
C GLY A 105 12.60 1.74 -11.19
N MET A 106 11.28 1.55 -11.30
CA MET A 106 10.40 2.46 -12.03
C MET A 106 10.44 3.89 -11.50
N THR A 107 10.52 4.09 -10.20
CA THR A 107 10.52 5.42 -9.57
C THR A 107 11.89 6.08 -9.50
N MET A 108 12.96 5.31 -9.79
CA MET A 108 14.35 5.76 -9.71
C MET A 108 14.75 6.67 -10.87
N PRO A 109 15.70 7.60 -10.62
CA PRO A 109 16.20 8.49 -11.67
C PRO A 109 16.83 7.75 -12.86
N ARG A 110 16.68 8.32 -14.06
CA ARG A 110 17.22 7.77 -15.33
C ARG A 110 18.73 7.57 -15.29
N ARG A 111 19.49 8.43 -14.57
CA ARG A 111 20.93 8.29 -14.39
C ARG A 111 21.37 6.97 -13.74
N TYR A 112 20.43 6.26 -13.12
CA TYR A 112 20.63 4.93 -12.52
C TYR A 112 19.84 3.83 -13.25
N ASN A 113 19.52 4.03 -14.51
CA ASN A 113 18.71 3.14 -15.36
C ASN A 113 17.25 2.99 -14.90
N GLY A 114 16.73 3.88 -14.05
CA GLY A 114 15.32 3.92 -13.67
C GLY A 114 14.45 4.62 -14.72
N LEU A 115 13.12 4.52 -14.56
CA LEU A 115 12.16 5.16 -15.46
C LEU A 115 11.77 6.58 -15.01
N ASN A 116 12.16 7.00 -13.83
CA ASN A 116 11.79 8.28 -13.20
C ASN A 116 10.27 8.49 -13.07
N PHE A 117 9.50 7.41 -12.88
CA PHE A 117 8.04 7.49 -12.75
C PHE A 117 7.63 8.17 -11.43
N PRO A 118 6.53 8.94 -11.44
CA PRO A 118 5.84 9.31 -10.22
C PRO A 118 5.30 8.08 -9.47
N ILE A 119 5.04 8.26 -8.17
CA ILE A 119 4.46 7.22 -7.31
C ILE A 119 3.05 6.83 -7.77
N THR A 120 2.25 7.77 -8.26
CA THR A 120 0.87 7.51 -8.69
C THR A 120 0.79 6.46 -9.81
N PRO A 121 1.41 6.58 -10.99
CA PRO A 121 1.38 5.53 -12.01
C PRO A 121 2.08 4.24 -11.56
N TYR A 122 3.12 4.30 -10.74
CA TYR A 122 3.71 3.11 -10.13
C TYR A 122 2.72 2.38 -9.20
N THR A 123 1.98 3.10 -8.38
CA THR A 123 0.92 2.55 -7.51
C THR A 123 -0.19 1.87 -8.34
N MET A 124 -0.51 2.41 -9.53
CA MET A 124 -1.42 1.76 -10.47
C MET A 124 -0.86 0.43 -10.98
N CYS A 125 0.42 0.39 -11.33
CA CYS A 125 1.06 -0.88 -11.71
C CYS A 125 0.98 -1.93 -10.57
N ALA A 126 1.21 -1.52 -9.32
CA ALA A 126 1.10 -2.41 -8.16
C ALA A 126 -0.34 -2.92 -7.95
N GLU A 127 -1.36 -2.08 -8.15
CA GLU A 127 -2.77 -2.49 -8.13
C GLU A 127 -3.07 -3.54 -9.21
N LEU A 128 -2.63 -3.30 -10.46
CA LEU A 128 -2.85 -4.22 -11.58
C LEU A 128 -2.20 -5.59 -11.37
N VAL A 129 -0.95 -5.61 -10.91
CA VAL A 129 -0.22 -6.85 -10.60
C VAL A 129 -0.90 -7.62 -9.48
N ALA A 130 -1.29 -6.94 -8.40
CA ALA A 130 -1.92 -7.57 -7.25
C ALA A 130 -3.34 -8.09 -7.54
N ALA A 131 -4.05 -7.49 -8.50
CA ALA A 131 -5.35 -8.00 -8.97
C ALA A 131 -5.23 -9.38 -9.63
N SER A 132 -4.08 -9.71 -10.21
CA SER A 132 -3.81 -11.01 -10.83
C SER A 132 -3.25 -12.02 -9.84
N ASP A 133 -2.20 -11.64 -9.11
CA ASP A 133 -1.55 -12.47 -8.08
C ASP A 133 -0.94 -11.58 -7.00
N ALA A 134 -1.59 -11.53 -5.85
CA ALA A 134 -1.11 -10.74 -4.70
C ALA A 134 0.20 -11.28 -4.10
N GLY A 135 0.45 -12.59 -4.22
CA GLY A 135 1.70 -13.22 -3.81
C GLY A 135 2.87 -12.76 -4.68
N PHE A 136 2.69 -12.71 -6.00
CA PHE A 136 3.67 -12.14 -6.92
C PHE A 136 3.81 -10.62 -6.72
N GLY A 137 2.70 -9.92 -6.50
CA GLY A 137 2.71 -8.49 -6.16
C GLY A 137 3.64 -8.18 -4.99
N ASN A 138 3.67 -9.02 -3.95
CA ASN A 138 4.58 -8.87 -2.82
C ASN A 138 6.07 -8.98 -3.20
N ILE A 139 6.42 -9.80 -4.19
CA ILE A 139 7.81 -9.95 -4.63
C ILE A 139 8.22 -8.74 -5.48
N TRP A 140 7.41 -8.44 -6.49
CA TRP A 140 7.72 -7.40 -7.46
C TRP A 140 7.73 -5.98 -6.85
N SER A 141 6.79 -5.67 -5.95
CA SER A 141 6.69 -4.35 -5.33
C SER A 141 7.79 -4.08 -4.29
N LEU A 142 8.54 -5.10 -3.84
CA LEU A 142 9.70 -4.87 -2.96
C LEU A 142 10.83 -4.08 -3.63
N GLN A 143 10.78 -3.85 -4.95
CA GLN A 143 11.64 -2.86 -5.59
C GLN A 143 11.55 -1.46 -4.94
N ASP A 144 10.43 -1.15 -4.26
CA ASP A 144 10.26 0.11 -3.50
C ASP A 144 11.29 0.30 -2.40
N CYS A 145 11.87 -0.76 -1.87
CA CYS A 145 12.93 -0.68 -0.87
C CYS A 145 14.12 0.16 -1.37
N ILE A 146 14.30 0.23 -2.70
CA ILE A 146 15.37 1.03 -3.30
C ILE A 146 15.20 2.53 -3.07
N GLU A 147 13.97 3.02 -2.88
CA GLU A 147 13.72 4.43 -2.54
C GLU A 147 14.37 4.82 -1.22
N THR A 148 14.30 3.93 -0.22
CA THR A 148 14.95 4.16 1.07
C THR A 148 16.48 4.23 0.92
N LEU A 149 17.05 3.38 0.07
CA LEU A 149 18.47 3.43 -0.24
C LEU A 149 18.81 4.73 -1.00
N TYR A 150 17.99 5.13 -1.98
CA TYR A 150 18.18 6.39 -2.71
C TYR A 150 18.04 7.61 -1.80
N GLU A 151 17.13 7.58 -0.82
CA GLU A 151 16.91 8.69 0.09
C GLU A 151 18.02 8.84 1.13
N PHE A 152 18.56 7.74 1.66
CA PHE A 152 19.47 7.76 2.81
C PHE A 152 20.86 7.18 2.55
N GLY A 153 21.06 6.46 1.46
CA GLY A 153 22.38 5.96 1.04
C GLY A 153 23.30 7.08 0.52
N ASN A 154 24.54 6.74 0.29
CA ASN A 154 25.53 7.64 -0.33
C ASN A 154 25.65 7.38 -1.84
N GLU A 155 26.35 8.27 -2.57
CA GLU A 155 26.50 8.19 -4.03
C GLU A 155 27.17 6.87 -4.50
N ASP A 156 28.11 6.31 -3.73
CA ASP A 156 28.73 5.02 -4.06
C ASP A 156 27.70 3.88 -3.96
N GLN A 157 26.87 3.90 -2.91
CA GLN A 157 25.77 2.93 -2.74
C GLN A 157 24.71 3.09 -3.84
N HIS A 158 24.35 4.31 -4.19
CA HIS A 158 23.42 4.57 -5.30
C HIS A 158 23.95 3.98 -6.61
N ALA A 159 25.20 4.25 -6.97
CA ALA A 159 25.82 3.78 -8.20
C ALA A 159 25.94 2.25 -8.29
N ARG A 160 26.09 1.57 -7.15
CA ARG A 160 26.26 0.10 -7.11
C ARG A 160 24.94 -0.67 -7.04
N PHE A 161 23.96 -0.17 -6.33
CA PHE A 161 22.74 -0.93 -6.03
C PHE A 161 21.55 -0.56 -6.90
N ILE A 162 21.35 0.74 -7.20
CA ILE A 162 20.15 1.16 -7.93
C ILE A 162 20.09 0.58 -9.35
N PRO A 163 21.19 0.62 -10.16
CA PRO A 163 21.16 0.01 -11.50
C PRO A 163 20.85 -1.48 -11.46
N ARG A 164 21.32 -2.22 -10.46
CA ARG A 164 21.06 -3.65 -10.33
C ARG A 164 19.55 -3.94 -10.12
N VAL A 165 18.88 -3.11 -9.32
CA VAL A 165 17.43 -3.25 -9.12
C VAL A 165 16.67 -2.89 -10.41
N ALA A 166 17.09 -1.86 -11.11
CA ALA A 166 16.52 -1.51 -12.42
C ALA A 166 16.72 -2.63 -13.46
N GLU A 167 17.79 -3.42 -13.35
CA GLU A 167 18.10 -4.57 -14.19
C GLU A 167 17.43 -5.87 -13.69
N GLY A 168 16.65 -5.82 -12.61
CA GLY A 168 15.85 -6.96 -12.12
C GLY A 168 16.36 -7.64 -10.86
N ALA A 169 17.40 -7.12 -10.18
CA ALA A 169 17.77 -7.63 -8.86
C ALA A 169 16.62 -7.45 -7.88
N THR A 170 16.31 -8.51 -7.15
CA THR A 170 15.22 -8.53 -6.18
C THR A 170 15.64 -7.93 -4.85
N MET A 171 14.66 -7.39 -4.11
CA MET A 171 14.89 -6.81 -2.78
C MET A 171 14.08 -7.48 -1.68
N SER A 172 14.52 -7.29 -0.45
CA SER A 172 13.75 -7.58 0.77
C SER A 172 13.99 -6.51 1.85
N MET A 173 13.07 -6.44 2.82
CA MET A 173 13.21 -5.62 4.02
C MET A 173 13.15 -6.53 5.26
N ASP A 174 14.27 -6.64 5.94
CA ASP A 174 14.48 -7.60 7.02
C ASP A 174 14.34 -6.88 8.37
N LEU A 175 13.09 -6.66 8.79
CA LEU A 175 12.76 -5.91 9.99
C LEU A 175 12.40 -6.82 11.16
N THR A 176 11.41 -7.69 10.95
CA THR A 176 10.73 -8.48 11.97
C THR A 176 11.61 -9.61 12.53
N GLU A 177 11.50 -9.84 13.84
CA GLU A 177 12.11 -10.97 14.57
C GLU A 177 11.02 -11.78 15.30
N PRO A 178 11.32 -12.98 15.80
CA PRO A 178 10.33 -13.81 16.51
C PRO A 178 9.57 -13.06 17.61
N ASP A 179 10.26 -12.21 18.37
CA ASP A 179 9.70 -11.47 19.51
C ASP A 179 9.56 -9.95 19.24
N ALA A 180 9.80 -9.49 18.03
CA ALA A 180 9.75 -8.07 17.63
C ALA A 180 9.05 -7.90 16.27
N GLY A 181 7.72 -7.82 16.28
CA GLY A 181 6.89 -7.57 15.08
C GLY A 181 6.29 -6.17 15.09
N SER A 182 5.22 -5.95 15.86
CA SER A 182 4.62 -4.63 16.02
C SER A 182 5.52 -3.66 16.79
N ASP A 183 6.28 -4.17 17.78
CA ASP A 183 7.27 -3.40 18.51
C ASP A 183 8.68 -3.64 17.97
N LEU A 184 9.04 -2.93 16.90
CA LEU A 184 10.37 -3.00 16.29
C LEU A 184 11.50 -2.40 17.17
N GLN A 185 11.17 -1.69 18.26
CA GLN A 185 12.19 -1.22 19.19
C GLN A 185 12.94 -2.38 19.87
N SER A 186 12.25 -3.52 20.00
CA SER A 186 12.74 -4.74 20.63
C SER A 186 13.61 -5.62 19.71
N VAL A 187 13.95 -5.18 18.50
CA VAL A 187 14.84 -5.87 17.57
C VAL A 187 16.21 -6.11 18.20
N MET A 188 16.69 -7.35 18.14
CA MET A 188 17.92 -7.82 18.80
C MET A 188 19.02 -8.31 17.84
N LEU A 189 18.74 -8.47 16.54
CA LEU A 189 19.78 -8.81 15.55
C LEU A 189 20.94 -7.82 15.70
N LYS A 190 22.14 -8.33 15.96
CA LYS A 190 23.30 -7.54 16.33
C LYS A 190 24.10 -7.13 15.07
N ALA A 191 24.52 -5.88 14.99
CA ALA A 191 25.48 -5.37 14.04
C ALA A 191 26.75 -4.92 14.80
N THR A 192 27.91 -5.48 14.43
CA THR A 192 29.20 -5.12 15.05
C THR A 192 30.16 -4.71 13.94
N TYR A 193 30.79 -3.55 14.08
CA TYR A 193 31.83 -3.13 13.14
C TYR A 193 33.10 -3.93 13.37
N SER A 194 33.66 -4.49 12.30
CA SER A 194 34.95 -5.19 12.30
C SER A 194 35.99 -4.32 11.65
N GLU A 195 36.98 -3.85 12.45
CA GLU A 195 38.13 -3.10 11.94
C GLU A 195 38.97 -3.95 10.98
N GLU A 196 39.10 -5.26 11.23
CA GLU A 196 39.83 -6.19 10.39
C GLU A 196 39.22 -6.34 9.00
N GLU A 197 37.90 -6.45 8.93
CA GLU A 197 37.14 -6.65 7.68
C GLU A 197 36.75 -5.31 7.02
N GLY A 198 36.85 -4.20 7.74
CA GLY A 198 36.42 -2.87 7.29
C GLY A 198 34.92 -2.75 7.00
N CYS A 199 34.09 -3.59 7.62
CA CYS A 199 32.64 -3.61 7.39
C CYS A 199 31.87 -4.02 8.65
N TRP A 200 30.54 -3.92 8.56
CA TRP A 200 29.65 -4.39 9.61
C TRP A 200 29.36 -5.89 9.46
N LEU A 201 29.33 -6.61 10.58
CA LEU A 201 28.98 -8.02 10.67
C LEU A 201 27.64 -8.17 11.37
N LEU A 202 26.66 -8.76 10.66
CA LEU A 202 25.33 -9.00 11.18
C LEU A 202 25.21 -10.42 11.74
N ASN A 203 24.62 -10.55 12.95
CA ASN A 203 24.42 -11.80 13.64
C ASN A 203 23.05 -11.87 14.33
N GLY A 204 22.28 -12.92 14.08
CA GLY A 204 20.96 -13.14 14.69
C GLY A 204 19.96 -13.78 13.74
N VAL A 205 18.68 -13.61 14.03
CA VAL A 205 17.58 -14.23 13.29
C VAL A 205 16.56 -13.18 12.91
N LYS A 206 16.13 -13.21 11.67
CA LYS A 206 14.95 -12.49 11.16
C LYS A 206 13.86 -13.48 10.80
N ARG A 207 12.60 -13.09 10.98
CA ARG A 207 11.45 -13.98 10.75
C ARG A 207 10.34 -13.26 9.98
N PHE A 208 9.56 -14.03 9.23
CA PHE A 208 8.49 -13.54 8.36
C PHE A 208 8.98 -12.59 7.26
N ILE A 209 10.20 -12.81 6.77
CA ILE A 209 10.80 -11.95 5.75
C ILE A 209 10.30 -12.31 4.36
N THR A 210 9.54 -11.42 3.78
CA THR A 210 9.04 -11.55 2.40
C THR A 210 10.22 -11.52 1.44
N ASN A 211 10.23 -12.48 0.52
CA ASN A 211 11.32 -12.64 -0.45
C ASN A 211 12.71 -12.74 0.20
N GLY A 212 12.81 -13.49 1.31
CA GLY A 212 13.99 -13.49 2.19
C GLY A 212 15.27 -14.09 1.59
N ASP A 213 15.26 -14.58 0.34
CA ASP A 213 16.46 -14.95 -0.43
C ASP A 213 16.74 -13.97 -1.59
N ALA A 214 16.31 -12.72 -1.44
CA ALA A 214 16.51 -11.66 -2.42
C ALA A 214 18.00 -11.34 -2.65
N ASP A 215 18.30 -10.58 -3.69
CA ASP A 215 19.67 -10.18 -4.04
C ASP A 215 20.22 -9.08 -3.14
N ILE A 216 19.35 -8.16 -2.69
CA ILE A 216 19.70 -6.99 -1.87
C ILE A 216 18.67 -6.89 -0.73
N HIS A 217 19.18 -6.73 0.49
CA HIS A 217 18.33 -6.61 1.67
C HIS A 217 18.57 -5.27 2.40
N LEU A 218 17.49 -4.65 2.88
CA LEU A 218 17.55 -3.60 3.87
C LEU A 218 17.29 -4.20 5.25
N VAL A 219 18.30 -4.18 6.12
CA VAL A 219 18.28 -4.91 7.39
C VAL A 219 18.28 -3.95 8.56
N LEU A 220 17.28 -4.04 9.43
CA LEU A 220 17.27 -3.32 10.72
C LEU A 220 18.03 -4.13 11.77
N ALA A 221 19.08 -3.55 12.35
CA ALA A 221 19.89 -4.22 13.36
C ALA A 221 20.35 -3.28 14.45
N ARG A 222 20.66 -3.86 15.62
CA ARG A 222 21.17 -3.14 16.78
C ARG A 222 22.67 -2.95 16.66
N SER A 223 23.08 -1.69 16.44
CA SER A 223 24.46 -1.27 16.31
C SER A 223 25.07 -0.69 17.59
N GLU A 224 24.21 -0.29 18.56
CA GLU A 224 24.63 0.34 19.79
C GLU A 224 24.51 -0.65 20.96
N GLU A 225 25.64 -1.03 21.51
CA GLU A 225 25.71 -1.96 22.63
C GLU A 225 25.05 -1.37 23.90
N GLY A 226 24.34 -2.23 24.67
CA GLY A 226 23.69 -1.83 25.91
C GLY A 226 22.39 -1.03 25.72
N THR A 227 21.89 -0.85 24.50
CA THR A 227 20.61 -0.18 24.24
C THR A 227 19.46 -1.19 24.10
N THR A 228 18.23 -0.78 24.48
CA THR A 228 17.01 -1.60 24.38
C THR A 228 15.88 -0.89 23.65
N ASP A 229 16.08 0.35 23.21
CA ASP A 229 15.11 1.17 22.51
C ASP A 229 15.47 1.37 21.02
N GLY A 230 14.62 2.10 20.30
CA GLY A 230 14.79 2.37 18.88
C GLY A 230 16.03 3.20 18.52
N ARG A 231 16.63 3.90 19.52
CA ARG A 231 17.84 4.70 19.32
C ARG A 231 19.11 3.86 19.17
N GLY A 232 19.04 2.58 19.53
CA GLY A 232 20.14 1.64 19.32
C GLY A 232 20.14 0.98 17.94
N LEU A 233 19.16 1.26 17.08
CA LEU A 233 18.93 0.59 15.82
C LEU A 233 19.42 1.41 14.62
N SER A 234 20.12 0.72 13.70
CA SER A 234 20.62 1.26 12.44
C SER A 234 20.14 0.43 11.26
N MET A 235 20.16 1.01 10.07
CA MET A 235 19.80 0.35 8.80
C MET A 235 21.04 -0.08 8.09
N PHE A 236 21.04 -1.31 7.56
CA PHE A 236 22.16 -1.88 6.81
C PHE A 236 21.70 -2.38 5.44
N ILE A 237 22.61 -2.30 4.47
CA ILE A 237 22.47 -2.93 3.16
C ILE A 237 23.27 -4.24 3.21
N TYR A 238 22.59 -5.36 3.01
CA TYR A 238 23.22 -6.66 2.82
C TYR A 238 23.06 -7.09 1.36
N ASP A 239 24.18 -7.47 0.74
CA ASP A 239 24.22 -8.06 -0.60
C ASP A 239 24.39 -9.57 -0.46
N LYS A 240 23.47 -10.34 -1.07
CA LYS A 240 23.47 -11.81 -1.05
C LYS A 240 24.82 -12.42 -1.48
N ARG A 241 25.55 -11.72 -2.37
CA ARG A 241 26.88 -12.16 -2.84
C ARG A 241 27.91 -12.23 -1.72
N ASN A 242 27.71 -11.54 -0.61
CA ASN A 242 28.62 -11.57 0.55
C ASN A 242 28.52 -12.87 1.35
N GLY A 243 27.45 -13.66 1.17
CA GLY A 243 27.18 -14.85 1.98
C GLY A 243 26.91 -14.54 3.46
N GLY A 244 26.90 -15.58 4.29
CA GLY A 244 26.67 -15.42 5.75
C GLY A 244 25.21 -15.33 6.14
N VAL A 245 24.26 -15.47 5.22
CA VAL A 245 22.82 -15.56 5.49
C VAL A 245 22.28 -16.85 4.93
N ASP A 246 21.63 -17.63 5.79
CA ASP A 246 20.96 -18.89 5.44
C ASP A 246 19.44 -18.72 5.58
N VAL A 247 18.69 -19.14 4.58
CA VAL A 247 17.25 -19.38 4.70
C VAL A 247 17.08 -20.67 5.50
N ARG A 248 16.58 -20.54 6.74
CA ARG A 248 16.36 -21.71 7.60
C ARG A 248 15.09 -22.47 7.23
N ARG A 249 14.05 -21.74 6.80
CA ARG A 249 12.78 -22.27 6.32
C ARG A 249 11.98 -21.24 5.56
N ILE A 250 11.03 -21.72 4.77
CA ILE A 250 9.92 -20.94 4.22
C ILE A 250 8.70 -21.22 5.08
N GLU A 251 7.98 -20.16 5.49
CA GLU A 251 6.78 -20.28 6.32
C GLU A 251 5.61 -20.84 5.52
N ASN A 252 4.86 -21.77 6.12
CA ASN A 252 3.61 -22.27 5.58
C ASN A 252 2.48 -21.28 5.93
N LYS A 253 1.88 -20.64 4.94
CA LYS A 253 0.95 -19.52 5.11
C LYS A 253 -0.48 -19.89 4.70
N LEU A 254 -1.45 -19.10 5.17
CA LEU A 254 -2.85 -19.22 4.76
C LEU A 254 -3.06 -18.88 3.29
N GLY A 255 -2.39 -17.83 2.79
CA GLY A 255 -2.48 -17.32 1.42
C GLY A 255 -1.16 -16.74 0.96
N ILE A 256 -1.17 -16.05 -0.20
CA ILE A 256 0.02 -15.51 -0.88
C ILE A 256 1.15 -16.54 -0.97
N HIS A 257 0.80 -17.76 -1.36
CA HIS A 257 1.71 -18.91 -1.32
C HIS A 257 2.91 -18.71 -2.25
N GLY A 258 2.73 -18.05 -3.39
CA GLY A 258 3.81 -17.78 -4.34
C GLY A 258 4.94 -16.91 -3.78
N SER A 259 4.67 -16.12 -2.74
CA SER A 259 5.66 -15.28 -2.08
C SER A 259 6.44 -16.08 -1.02
N PRO A 260 7.77 -16.26 -1.14
CA PRO A 260 8.56 -16.94 -0.12
C PRO A 260 8.73 -16.03 1.11
N THR A 261 8.04 -16.38 2.20
CA THR A 261 8.20 -15.72 3.49
C THR A 261 9.16 -16.54 4.34
N CYS A 262 10.33 -16.00 4.65
CA CYS A 262 11.45 -16.75 5.16
C CYS A 262 11.77 -16.45 6.64
N GLU A 263 12.39 -17.46 7.28
CA GLU A 263 13.16 -17.26 8.49
C GLU A 263 14.64 -17.29 8.10
N LEU A 264 15.37 -16.20 8.42
CA LEU A 264 16.77 -15.97 8.03
C LEU A 264 17.69 -16.06 9.24
N VAL A 265 18.85 -16.69 9.06
CA VAL A 265 19.90 -16.77 10.08
C VAL A 265 21.14 -16.06 9.54
N TYR A 266 21.52 -14.98 10.22
CA TYR A 266 22.71 -14.19 9.95
C TYR A 266 23.89 -14.72 10.76
N LYS A 267 25.02 -15.01 10.10
CA LYS A 267 26.26 -15.54 10.69
C LYS A 267 27.45 -14.73 10.17
N ASN A 268 27.84 -13.68 10.87
CA ASN A 268 28.87 -12.75 10.44
C ASN A 268 28.64 -12.26 9.01
N ALA A 269 27.38 -12.00 8.66
CA ALA A 269 27.04 -11.52 7.33
C ALA A 269 27.55 -10.11 7.12
N LYS A 270 28.40 -9.92 6.10
CA LYS A 270 29.02 -8.63 5.79
C LYS A 270 27.98 -7.68 5.20
N ALA A 271 27.83 -6.51 5.80
CA ALA A 271 26.87 -5.49 5.39
C ALA A 271 27.47 -4.09 5.47
N GLU A 272 26.80 -3.15 4.81
CA GLU A 272 27.17 -1.73 4.80
C GLU A 272 26.14 -0.92 5.56
N LEU A 273 26.58 0.10 6.30
CA LEU A 273 25.66 1.04 6.93
C LEU A 273 24.95 1.89 5.86
N CYS A 274 23.63 1.94 5.91
CA CYS A 274 22.81 2.86 5.13
C CYS A 274 22.54 4.12 5.97
N GLY A 275 23.01 5.27 5.49
CA GLY A 275 22.86 6.53 6.22
C GLY A 275 23.72 6.63 7.47
N THR A 276 23.13 7.03 8.59
CA THR A 276 23.79 7.28 9.87
C THR A 276 23.34 6.28 10.92
N THR A 277 24.26 5.84 11.80
CA THR A 277 23.91 4.98 12.95
C THR A 277 22.83 5.62 13.83
N ARG A 278 22.05 4.80 14.54
CA ARG A 278 20.99 5.19 15.49
C ARG A 278 19.74 5.82 14.85
N MET A 279 19.72 5.97 13.52
CA MET A 279 18.58 6.53 12.78
C MET A 279 17.73 5.45 12.10
N GLY A 280 18.09 4.17 12.21
CA GLY A 280 17.45 3.07 11.49
C GLY A 280 15.96 3.01 11.69
N LEU A 281 15.47 2.90 12.93
CA LEU A 281 14.05 2.81 13.22
C LEU A 281 13.36 4.17 13.14
N ILE A 282 13.92 5.18 13.82
CA ILE A 282 13.23 6.46 14.04
C ILE A 282 13.07 7.32 12.78
N LYS A 283 13.86 7.04 11.75
CA LYS A 283 13.81 7.78 10.48
C LYS A 283 13.65 6.84 9.28
N TYR A 284 14.59 5.91 9.06
CA TYR A 284 14.69 5.15 7.81
C TYR A 284 13.57 4.10 7.68
N VAL A 285 13.31 3.33 8.73
CA VAL A 285 12.19 2.37 8.73
C VAL A 285 10.85 3.10 8.65
N MET A 286 10.70 4.27 9.27
CA MET A 286 9.44 5.02 9.18
C MET A 286 9.16 5.49 7.74
N ALA A 287 10.19 5.94 6.99
CA ALA A 287 10.05 6.30 5.59
C ALA A 287 9.73 5.06 4.72
N LEU A 288 10.50 3.97 4.91
CA LEU A 288 10.27 2.67 4.24
C LEU A 288 8.84 2.16 4.46
N MET A 289 8.37 2.17 5.71
CA MET A 289 7.03 1.70 6.07
C MET A 289 5.90 2.55 5.49
N ASN A 290 6.10 3.85 5.30
CA ASN A 290 5.07 4.69 4.66
C ASN A 290 4.90 4.32 3.18
N GLY A 291 5.99 4.06 2.45
CA GLY A 291 5.96 3.52 1.09
C GLY A 291 5.28 2.14 1.05
N ALA A 292 5.73 1.21 1.90
CA ALA A 292 5.15 -0.13 1.99
C ALA A 292 3.64 -0.11 2.31
N ARG A 293 3.17 0.78 3.21
CA ARG A 293 1.74 0.93 3.51
C ARG A 293 0.93 1.37 2.30
N LEU A 294 1.46 2.28 1.49
CA LEU A 294 0.81 2.70 0.24
C LEU A 294 0.74 1.52 -0.75
N GLY A 295 1.82 0.74 -0.88
CA GLY A 295 1.86 -0.49 -1.67
C GLY A 295 0.82 -1.53 -1.22
N ILE A 296 0.64 -1.72 0.11
CA ILE A 296 -0.41 -2.63 0.63
C ILE A 296 -1.82 -2.07 0.39
N ALA A 297 -2.00 -0.75 0.42
CA ALA A 297 -3.28 -0.16 0.05
C ALA A 297 -3.60 -0.43 -1.43
N ALA A 298 -2.62 -0.31 -2.34
CA ALA A 298 -2.76 -0.67 -3.75
C ALA A 298 -3.06 -2.16 -3.95
N GLN A 299 -2.33 -3.04 -3.27
CA GLN A 299 -2.59 -4.48 -3.28
C GLN A 299 -4.01 -4.81 -2.81
N SER A 300 -4.49 -4.13 -1.77
CA SER A 300 -5.85 -4.32 -1.24
C SER A 300 -6.93 -3.88 -2.24
N VAL A 301 -6.70 -2.77 -2.96
CA VAL A 301 -7.61 -2.32 -4.03
C VAL A 301 -7.58 -3.32 -5.19
N GLY A 302 -6.41 -3.82 -5.59
CA GLY A 302 -6.27 -4.86 -6.62
C GLY A 302 -7.02 -6.15 -6.27
N LEU A 303 -6.85 -6.66 -5.05
CA LEU A 303 -7.59 -7.83 -4.55
C LEU A 303 -9.10 -7.58 -4.45
N SER A 304 -9.53 -6.37 -4.05
CA SER A 304 -10.94 -5.98 -4.06
C SER A 304 -11.51 -5.99 -5.47
N GLN A 305 -10.75 -5.52 -6.46
CA GLN A 305 -11.15 -5.55 -7.88
C GLN A 305 -11.27 -6.99 -8.37
N ALA A 306 -10.31 -7.85 -8.06
CA ALA A 306 -10.35 -9.26 -8.42
C ALA A 306 -11.57 -9.97 -7.80
N ALA A 307 -11.81 -9.76 -6.50
CA ALA A 307 -12.97 -10.31 -5.81
C ALA A 307 -14.30 -9.85 -6.42
N TYR A 308 -14.40 -8.56 -6.74
CA TYR A 308 -15.59 -8.01 -7.41
C TYR A 308 -15.81 -8.64 -8.78
N ASN A 309 -14.76 -8.76 -9.60
CA ASN A 309 -14.84 -9.33 -10.94
C ASN A 309 -15.29 -10.79 -10.88
N GLU A 310 -14.71 -11.62 -10.01
CA GLU A 310 -15.10 -13.02 -9.80
C GLU A 310 -16.57 -13.14 -9.34
N GLY A 311 -16.95 -12.36 -8.33
CA GLY A 311 -18.33 -12.36 -7.82
C GLY A 311 -19.34 -11.92 -8.88
N LEU A 312 -19.01 -10.90 -9.68
CA LEU A 312 -19.85 -10.40 -10.77
C LEU A 312 -20.00 -11.42 -11.91
N ALA A 313 -18.89 -12.02 -12.34
CA ALA A 313 -18.88 -13.04 -13.40
C ALA A 313 -19.73 -14.24 -12.99
N TYR A 314 -19.48 -14.79 -11.81
CA TYR A 314 -20.25 -15.91 -11.29
C TYR A 314 -21.76 -15.58 -11.14
N ALA A 315 -22.10 -14.38 -10.64
CA ALA A 315 -23.49 -13.99 -10.46
C ALA A 315 -24.26 -13.85 -11.77
N ARG A 316 -23.59 -13.53 -12.87
CA ARG A 316 -24.19 -13.43 -14.22
C ARG A 316 -24.48 -14.80 -14.84
N GLU A 317 -23.63 -15.78 -14.57
CA GLU A 317 -23.71 -17.12 -15.18
C GLU A 317 -24.54 -18.10 -14.36
N ARG A 318 -24.48 -17.99 -13.03
CA ARG A 318 -25.18 -18.90 -12.13
C ARG A 318 -26.67 -18.64 -12.11
N GLU A 319 -27.46 -19.65 -12.42
CA GLU A 319 -28.94 -19.60 -12.34
C GLU A 319 -29.47 -20.32 -11.09
N GLN A 320 -30.39 -19.70 -10.39
CA GLN A 320 -31.22 -20.27 -9.35
C GLN A 320 -32.61 -19.63 -9.38
N PHE A 321 -33.64 -20.37 -8.96
CA PHE A 321 -35.04 -19.91 -8.98
C PHE A 321 -35.52 -19.42 -10.37
N GLY A 322 -34.96 -20.03 -11.44
CA GLY A 322 -35.34 -19.75 -12.82
C GLY A 322 -34.76 -18.45 -13.41
N LYS A 323 -33.76 -17.87 -12.81
CA LYS A 323 -33.04 -16.66 -13.28
C LYS A 323 -31.61 -16.61 -12.84
N ALA A 324 -30.79 -15.78 -13.50
CA ALA A 324 -29.45 -15.50 -13.06
C ALA A 324 -29.44 -14.88 -11.65
N ILE A 325 -28.52 -15.30 -10.78
CA ILE A 325 -28.53 -14.84 -9.38
C ILE A 325 -28.24 -13.35 -9.24
N ILE A 326 -27.61 -12.72 -10.24
CA ILE A 326 -27.43 -11.27 -10.28
C ILE A 326 -28.77 -10.49 -10.26
N GLU A 327 -29.89 -11.11 -10.66
CA GLU A 327 -31.22 -10.50 -10.62
C GLU A 327 -31.87 -10.57 -9.23
N ILE A 328 -31.22 -11.24 -8.27
CA ILE A 328 -31.73 -11.38 -6.90
C ILE A 328 -31.27 -10.17 -6.07
N PRO A 329 -32.21 -9.42 -5.40
CA PRO A 329 -31.88 -8.21 -4.66
C PRO A 329 -30.77 -8.36 -3.64
N ALA A 330 -30.71 -9.48 -2.92
CA ALA A 330 -29.64 -9.76 -1.97
C ALA A 330 -28.24 -9.84 -2.64
N VAL A 331 -28.18 -10.40 -3.86
CA VAL A 331 -26.91 -10.57 -4.60
C VAL A 331 -26.47 -9.25 -5.24
N TYR A 332 -27.37 -8.56 -5.98
CA TYR A 332 -26.97 -7.28 -6.57
C TYR A 332 -26.70 -6.20 -5.52
N GLY A 333 -27.32 -6.27 -4.35
CA GLY A 333 -27.01 -5.39 -3.22
C GLY A 333 -25.60 -5.59 -2.70
N MET A 334 -25.14 -6.84 -2.57
CA MET A 334 -23.75 -7.17 -2.21
C MET A 334 -22.77 -6.63 -3.27
N LEU A 335 -22.99 -6.94 -4.55
CA LEU A 335 -22.15 -6.47 -5.65
C LEU A 335 -22.08 -4.94 -5.73
N ALA A 336 -23.19 -4.24 -5.55
CA ALA A 336 -23.22 -2.79 -5.54
C ALA A 336 -22.40 -2.21 -4.37
N THR A 337 -22.48 -2.83 -3.19
CA THR A 337 -21.71 -2.41 -2.01
C THR A 337 -20.22 -2.69 -2.19
N MET A 338 -19.85 -3.84 -2.76
CA MET A 338 -18.46 -4.18 -3.09
C MET A 338 -17.86 -3.13 -4.05
N LYS A 339 -18.59 -2.81 -5.15
CA LYS A 339 -18.12 -1.80 -6.11
C LYS A 339 -17.99 -0.41 -5.48
N ALA A 340 -18.95 -0.02 -4.65
CA ALA A 340 -18.91 1.28 -3.98
C ALA A 340 -17.73 1.41 -3.00
N LYS A 341 -17.42 0.36 -2.22
CA LYS A 341 -16.25 0.30 -1.35
C LYS A 341 -14.95 0.35 -2.16
N LEU A 342 -14.89 -0.38 -3.27
CA LEU A 342 -13.75 -0.40 -4.17
C LEU A 342 -13.46 0.99 -4.75
N ASP A 343 -14.47 1.68 -5.28
CA ASP A 343 -14.30 3.01 -5.88
C ASP A 343 -13.95 4.07 -4.84
N ALA A 344 -14.57 4.03 -3.67
CA ALA A 344 -14.24 4.94 -2.56
C ALA A 344 -12.82 4.71 -2.02
N GLY A 345 -12.42 3.45 -1.87
CA GLY A 345 -11.07 3.08 -1.45
C GLY A 345 -10.01 3.45 -2.48
N ARG A 346 -10.32 3.30 -3.77
CA ARG A 346 -9.44 3.72 -4.88
C ARG A 346 -9.27 5.23 -4.91
N ALA A 347 -10.33 6.01 -4.73
CA ALA A 347 -10.25 7.46 -4.64
C ALA A 347 -9.34 7.92 -3.49
N LEU A 348 -9.44 7.28 -2.32
CA LEU A 348 -8.56 7.56 -1.18
C LEU A 348 -7.10 7.18 -1.47
N LEU A 349 -6.87 6.01 -2.09
CA LEU A 349 -5.53 5.53 -2.46
C LEU A 349 -4.82 6.54 -3.36
N TYR A 350 -5.46 6.94 -4.47
CA TYR A 350 -4.81 7.82 -5.44
C TYR A 350 -4.73 9.27 -4.99
N HIS A 351 -5.65 9.73 -4.17
CA HIS A 351 -5.46 11.02 -3.49
C HIS A 351 -4.23 11.01 -2.57
N CYS A 352 -4.03 9.93 -1.80
CA CYS A 352 -2.83 9.75 -0.99
C CYS A 352 -1.56 9.67 -1.85
N ALA A 353 -1.56 8.89 -2.93
CA ALA A 353 -0.41 8.73 -3.83
C ALA A 353 0.02 10.06 -4.46
N ARG A 354 -0.93 10.87 -4.94
CA ARG A 354 -0.65 12.21 -5.48
C ARG A 354 -0.04 13.14 -4.42
N CYS A 355 -0.49 13.07 -3.16
CA CYS A 355 0.13 13.82 -2.07
C CYS A 355 1.58 13.40 -1.83
N VAL A 356 1.86 12.09 -1.91
CA VAL A 356 3.23 11.54 -1.80
C VAL A 356 4.09 12.04 -2.95
N ASP A 357 3.59 12.03 -4.18
CA ASP A 357 4.32 12.51 -5.36
C ASP A 357 4.82 13.94 -5.18
N VAL A 358 3.93 14.85 -4.77
CA VAL A 358 4.29 16.28 -4.64
C VAL A 358 5.38 16.48 -3.59
N TYR A 359 5.21 15.92 -2.37
CA TYR A 359 6.20 16.18 -1.34
C TYR A 359 7.54 15.51 -1.62
N LYS A 360 7.55 14.27 -2.15
CA LYS A 360 8.79 13.55 -2.50
C LYS A 360 9.54 14.22 -3.64
N ALA A 361 8.85 14.68 -4.67
CA ALA A 361 9.48 15.41 -5.76
C ALA A 361 10.13 16.71 -5.27
N LEU A 362 9.45 17.47 -4.39
CA LEU A 362 10.03 18.68 -3.79
C LEU A 362 11.18 18.36 -2.83
N GLU A 363 11.10 17.27 -2.06
CA GLU A 363 12.20 16.82 -1.22
C GLU A 363 13.43 16.48 -2.06
N ASP A 364 13.25 15.77 -3.17
CA ASP A 364 14.33 15.43 -4.09
C ASP A 364 14.93 16.68 -4.74
N ILE A 365 14.10 17.66 -5.16
CA ILE A 365 14.55 18.97 -5.63
C ILE A 365 15.41 19.67 -4.55
N SER A 366 15.04 19.53 -3.28
CA SER A 366 15.75 20.19 -2.18
C SER A 366 17.21 19.71 -1.99
N ARG A 367 17.54 18.53 -2.52
CA ARG A 367 18.90 17.98 -2.50
C ARG A 367 19.81 18.64 -3.54
N GLU A 368 19.22 19.15 -4.62
CA GLU A 368 19.96 19.77 -5.72
C GLU A 368 20.05 21.29 -5.56
N ARG A 369 18.97 21.92 -5.07
CA ARG A 369 18.90 23.36 -4.88
C ARG A 369 18.03 23.76 -3.68
N LYS A 370 18.21 24.95 -3.21
CA LYS A 370 17.33 25.52 -2.18
C LYS A 370 15.93 25.76 -2.74
N LEU A 371 14.91 25.25 -2.03
CA LEU A 371 13.51 25.50 -2.37
C LEU A 371 13.12 26.95 -2.12
N THR A 372 12.17 27.47 -2.93
CA THR A 372 11.53 28.76 -2.65
C THR A 372 10.67 28.67 -1.38
N PRO A 373 10.23 29.81 -0.80
CA PRO A 373 9.31 29.78 0.34
C PRO A 373 8.00 29.04 0.03
N GLU A 374 7.45 29.23 -1.18
CA GLU A 374 6.23 28.60 -1.69
C GLU A 374 6.42 27.07 -1.79
N GLU A 375 7.49 26.61 -2.45
CA GLU A 375 7.82 25.19 -2.58
C GLU A 375 8.02 24.53 -1.21
N ARG A 376 8.65 25.20 -0.25
CA ARG A 376 8.81 24.67 1.11
C ARG A 376 7.48 24.53 1.85
N ASN A 377 6.57 25.49 1.66
CA ASN A 377 5.24 25.43 2.26
C ASN A 377 4.41 24.32 1.61
N GLU A 378 4.46 24.21 0.28
CA GLU A 378 3.83 23.13 -0.49
C GLU A 378 4.33 21.77 -0.03
N MET A 379 5.65 21.54 0.02
CA MET A 379 6.25 20.29 0.49
C MET A 379 5.77 19.92 1.90
N LYS A 380 5.74 20.88 2.84
CA LYS A 380 5.28 20.62 4.22
C LYS A 380 3.79 20.29 4.28
N ALA A 381 2.97 20.97 3.48
CA ALA A 381 1.53 20.73 3.42
C ALA A 381 1.22 19.34 2.88
N PHE A 382 1.82 18.97 1.75
CA PHE A 382 1.61 17.67 1.13
C PHE A 382 2.22 16.50 1.95
N ASN A 383 3.36 16.71 2.60
CA ASN A 383 3.91 15.73 3.54
C ASN A 383 2.95 15.48 4.72
N LYS A 384 2.38 16.54 5.30
CA LYS A 384 1.39 16.40 6.39
C LYS A 384 0.12 15.68 5.91
N LEU A 385 -0.35 15.97 4.70
CA LEU A 385 -1.47 15.26 4.09
C LEU A 385 -1.14 13.77 3.90
N ALA A 386 -0.03 13.46 3.24
CA ALA A 386 0.40 12.08 3.02
C ALA A 386 0.52 11.29 4.34
N ASP A 387 1.15 11.87 5.38
CA ASP A 387 1.27 11.26 6.70
C ASP A 387 -0.09 10.92 7.34
N SER A 388 -1.10 11.79 7.13
CA SER A 388 -2.44 11.57 7.67
C SER A 388 -3.27 10.59 6.83
N LEU A 389 -3.09 10.58 5.51
CA LEU A 389 -3.87 9.76 4.58
C LEU A 389 -3.36 8.32 4.51
N THR A 390 -2.04 8.09 4.60
CA THR A 390 -1.44 6.76 4.46
C THR A 390 -2.04 5.72 5.43
N PRO A 391 -2.20 5.98 6.74
CA PRO A 391 -2.83 5.01 7.63
C PRO A 391 -4.31 4.78 7.32
N LEU A 392 -5.04 5.78 6.82
CA LEU A 392 -6.42 5.59 6.37
C LEU A 392 -6.46 4.74 5.10
N ALA A 393 -5.63 5.06 4.10
CA ALA A 393 -5.58 4.31 2.84
C ALA A 393 -5.25 2.83 3.08
N LYS A 394 -4.22 2.53 3.87
CA LYS A 394 -3.84 1.16 4.22
C LYS A 394 -4.92 0.48 5.07
N GLY A 395 -5.37 1.10 6.13
CA GLY A 395 -6.33 0.53 7.08
C GLY A 395 -7.67 0.21 6.41
N MET A 396 -8.30 1.18 5.76
CA MET A 396 -9.64 1.02 5.18
C MET A 396 -9.62 0.09 3.97
N ASN A 397 -8.66 0.23 3.04
CA ASN A 397 -8.58 -0.65 1.88
C ASN A 397 -8.34 -2.10 2.27
N SER A 398 -7.53 -2.36 3.31
CA SER A 398 -7.35 -3.73 3.83
C SER A 398 -8.63 -4.33 4.38
N GLU A 399 -9.42 -3.56 5.15
CA GLU A 399 -10.69 -4.03 5.71
C GLU A 399 -11.74 -4.22 4.60
N PHE A 400 -11.82 -3.30 3.64
CA PHE A 400 -12.72 -3.42 2.48
C PHE A 400 -12.34 -4.60 1.59
N CYS A 401 -11.05 -4.86 1.39
CA CYS A 401 -10.56 -6.00 0.64
C CYS A 401 -11.03 -7.32 1.27
N ASN A 402 -10.84 -7.48 2.58
CA ASN A 402 -11.30 -8.66 3.30
C ASN A 402 -12.82 -8.83 3.21
N GLN A 403 -13.59 -7.74 3.35
CA GLN A 403 -15.04 -7.79 3.23
C GLN A 403 -15.50 -8.12 1.81
N ASN A 404 -14.88 -7.51 0.78
CA ASN A 404 -15.21 -7.78 -0.62
C ASN A 404 -14.88 -9.23 -1.00
N ALA A 405 -13.76 -9.77 -0.53
CA ALA A 405 -13.41 -11.17 -0.77
C ALA A 405 -14.39 -12.14 -0.07
N TYR A 406 -14.81 -11.81 1.17
CA TYR A 406 -15.85 -12.56 1.89
C TYR A 406 -17.18 -12.53 1.13
N ASP A 407 -17.64 -11.36 0.68
CA ASP A 407 -18.91 -11.20 -0.02
C ASP A 407 -18.89 -11.92 -1.38
N ALA A 408 -17.78 -11.85 -2.12
CA ALA A 408 -17.61 -12.58 -3.38
C ALA A 408 -17.65 -14.10 -3.18
N LEU A 409 -16.98 -14.62 -2.16
CA LEU A 409 -17.02 -16.03 -1.79
C LEU A 409 -18.44 -16.45 -1.39
N GLN A 410 -19.16 -15.60 -0.66
CA GLN A 410 -20.55 -15.83 -0.29
C GLN A 410 -21.48 -15.86 -1.52
N ILE A 411 -21.26 -15.00 -2.53
CA ILE A 411 -22.00 -15.00 -3.80
C ILE A 411 -21.84 -16.33 -4.54
N HIS A 412 -20.64 -16.93 -4.49
CA HIS A 412 -20.39 -18.25 -5.08
C HIS A 412 -21.11 -19.39 -4.34
N GLY A 413 -21.54 -19.17 -3.10
CA GLY A 413 -22.15 -20.21 -2.27
C GLY A 413 -21.22 -21.41 -2.05
N GLY A 414 -21.72 -22.63 -2.16
CA GLY A 414 -20.90 -23.85 -1.99
C GLY A 414 -19.71 -23.94 -2.96
N SER A 415 -19.83 -23.42 -4.17
CA SER A 415 -18.73 -23.35 -5.14
C SER A 415 -17.57 -22.50 -4.65
N GLY A 416 -17.82 -21.40 -3.94
CA GLY A 416 -16.76 -20.53 -3.40
C GLY A 416 -15.89 -21.21 -2.34
N PHE A 417 -16.36 -22.29 -1.72
CA PHE A 417 -15.60 -23.06 -0.75
C PHE A 417 -14.71 -24.15 -1.39
N MET A 418 -14.86 -24.35 -2.70
CA MET A 418 -14.09 -25.34 -3.45
C MET A 418 -12.83 -24.70 -4.05
N MET A 419 -11.75 -25.49 -4.12
CA MET A 419 -10.47 -25.05 -4.67
C MET A 419 -10.50 -24.83 -6.20
N ASP A 420 -11.60 -25.23 -6.86
CA ASP A 420 -11.80 -25.10 -8.31
C ASP A 420 -12.06 -23.65 -8.79
N TYR A 421 -12.35 -22.74 -7.86
CA TYR A 421 -12.69 -21.34 -8.17
C TYR A 421 -11.63 -20.37 -7.62
N PRO A 422 -11.18 -19.37 -8.41
CA PRO A 422 -10.14 -18.42 -7.99
C PRO A 422 -10.47 -17.64 -6.70
N ILE A 423 -11.76 -17.45 -6.42
CA ILE A 423 -12.21 -16.66 -5.26
C ILE A 423 -11.69 -17.20 -3.92
N GLN A 424 -11.49 -18.51 -3.77
CA GLN A 424 -10.94 -19.08 -2.54
C GLN A 424 -9.49 -18.62 -2.31
N ARG A 425 -8.66 -18.51 -3.38
CA ARG A 425 -7.30 -17.98 -3.32
C ARG A 425 -7.33 -16.49 -2.96
N ILE A 426 -8.16 -15.71 -3.66
CA ILE A 426 -8.32 -14.27 -3.42
C ILE A 426 -8.73 -14.02 -1.96
N ALA A 427 -9.65 -14.81 -1.40
CA ALA A 427 -10.08 -14.67 -0.02
C ALA A 427 -8.98 -15.02 0.99
N ARG A 428 -8.14 -16.03 0.72
CA ARG A 428 -6.98 -16.37 1.56
C ARG A 428 -5.91 -15.28 1.48
N ASP A 429 -5.64 -14.77 0.30
CA ASP A 429 -4.65 -13.73 0.05
C ASP A 429 -5.06 -12.39 0.68
N ALA A 430 -6.34 -12.02 0.59
CA ALA A 430 -6.87 -10.80 1.18
C ALA A 430 -6.61 -10.71 2.69
N ARG A 431 -6.61 -11.86 3.40
CA ARG A 431 -6.54 -11.84 4.87
C ARG A 431 -5.27 -11.20 5.42
N ILE A 432 -4.14 -11.34 4.74
CA ILE A 432 -2.86 -10.80 5.22
C ILE A 432 -2.82 -9.25 5.19
N THR A 433 -3.57 -8.62 4.29
CA THR A 433 -3.50 -7.18 4.06
C THR A 433 -3.80 -6.34 5.30
N SER A 434 -4.64 -6.81 6.21
CA SER A 434 -4.95 -6.14 7.48
C SER A 434 -3.99 -6.51 8.63
N ILE A 435 -2.96 -7.34 8.36
CA ILE A 435 -2.01 -7.84 9.37
C ILE A 435 -0.62 -7.24 9.16
N TYR A 436 0.00 -7.45 8.00
CA TYR A 436 1.39 -7.05 7.76
C TYR A 436 1.54 -5.55 7.44
N GLU A 437 2.77 -5.05 7.43
CA GLU A 437 3.12 -3.62 7.27
C GLU A 437 2.38 -2.71 8.27
N GLY A 438 2.20 -3.25 9.48
CA GLY A 438 1.40 -2.69 10.54
C GLY A 438 -0.07 -3.12 10.46
N THR A 439 -0.55 -3.78 11.52
CA THR A 439 -1.94 -4.22 11.61
C THR A 439 -2.91 -3.04 11.48
N THR A 440 -4.19 -3.32 11.23
CA THR A 440 -5.24 -2.28 11.24
C THR A 440 -5.20 -1.46 12.54
N GLN A 441 -4.93 -2.10 13.69
CA GLN A 441 -4.79 -1.39 14.97
C GLN A 441 -3.62 -0.42 14.98
N LEU A 442 -2.48 -0.78 14.37
CA LEU A 442 -1.35 0.15 14.23
C LEU A 442 -1.64 1.31 13.28
N GLN A 443 -2.48 1.11 12.25
CA GLN A 443 -2.98 2.22 11.43
C GLN A 443 -3.87 3.14 12.25
N VAL A 444 -4.73 2.60 13.11
CA VAL A 444 -5.56 3.39 14.03
C VAL A 444 -4.70 4.19 15.00
N VAL A 445 -3.67 3.58 15.60
CA VAL A 445 -2.71 4.27 16.48
C VAL A 445 -1.96 5.38 15.75
N ALA A 446 -1.61 5.17 14.49
CA ALA A 446 -0.99 6.23 13.66
C ALA A 446 -1.97 7.36 13.32
N ALA A 447 -3.24 7.04 13.05
CA ALA A 447 -4.27 7.97 12.61
C ALA A 447 -4.89 8.78 13.75
N ILE A 448 -5.02 8.21 14.96
CA ILE A 448 -5.75 8.88 16.06
C ILE A 448 -5.16 10.25 16.43
N ARG A 449 -3.86 10.45 16.29
CA ARG A 449 -3.21 11.75 16.50
C ARG A 449 -3.76 12.83 15.57
N PHE A 450 -4.12 12.47 14.33
CA PHE A 450 -4.69 13.41 13.35
C PHE A 450 -6.18 13.67 13.58
N VAL A 451 -6.89 12.74 14.21
CA VAL A 451 -8.22 12.95 14.77
C VAL A 451 -8.15 14.00 15.88
N MET A 452 -7.31 13.74 16.90
CA MET A 452 -7.27 14.54 18.12
C MET A 452 -6.70 15.94 17.92
N ASN A 453 -5.77 16.14 16.98
CA ASN A 453 -5.22 17.44 16.63
C ASN A 453 -6.05 18.25 15.62
N GLY A 454 -7.19 17.69 15.14
CA GLY A 454 -8.11 18.36 14.21
C GLY A 454 -7.70 18.33 12.73
N SER A 455 -6.65 17.58 12.35
CA SER A 455 -6.18 17.53 10.96
C SER A 455 -7.27 16.97 10.02
N TYR A 456 -7.99 15.91 10.42
CA TYR A 456 -9.07 15.36 9.58
C TYR A 456 -10.28 16.31 9.55
N SER A 457 -10.63 16.98 10.65
CA SER A 457 -11.70 17.98 10.62
C SER A 457 -11.40 19.12 9.63
N ALA A 458 -10.15 19.57 9.57
CA ALA A 458 -9.72 20.58 8.61
C ALA A 458 -9.78 20.08 7.16
N GLN A 459 -9.36 18.84 6.89
CA GLN A 459 -9.47 18.23 5.56
C GLN A 459 -10.93 18.08 5.12
N LEU A 460 -11.80 17.60 6.01
CA LEU A 460 -13.24 17.49 5.72
C LEU A 460 -13.85 18.85 5.37
N GLN A 461 -13.52 19.90 6.14
CA GLN A 461 -13.98 21.26 5.86
C GLN A 461 -13.48 21.78 4.50
N GLU A 462 -12.24 21.47 4.12
CA GLU A 462 -11.70 21.78 2.80
C GLU A 462 -12.49 21.09 1.69
N TRP A 463 -12.75 19.78 1.82
CA TRP A 463 -13.53 19.03 0.85
C TRP A 463 -14.99 19.47 0.78
N GLU A 464 -15.61 19.88 1.89
CA GLU A 464 -16.95 20.46 1.92
C GLU A 464 -17.06 21.74 1.09
N SER A 465 -15.97 22.49 0.96
CA SER A 465 -15.91 23.72 0.16
C SER A 465 -15.78 23.47 -1.35
N LYS A 466 -15.45 22.25 -1.78
CA LYS A 466 -15.33 21.90 -3.20
C LYS A 466 -16.71 21.87 -3.86
N GLU A 467 -16.80 22.43 -5.05
CA GLU A 467 -18.02 22.34 -5.85
C GLU A 467 -18.24 20.91 -6.32
N VAL A 468 -19.48 20.46 -6.20
CA VAL A 468 -19.97 19.21 -6.77
C VAL A 468 -21.07 19.49 -7.81
N SER A 469 -21.26 18.58 -8.75
CA SER A 469 -22.33 18.70 -9.73
C SER A 469 -23.72 18.77 -9.07
N GLU A 470 -24.71 19.35 -9.75
CA GLU A 470 -26.07 19.47 -9.23
C GLU A 470 -26.67 18.12 -8.83
N GLU A 471 -26.37 17.08 -9.58
CA GLU A 471 -26.77 15.71 -9.31
C GLU A 471 -26.21 15.15 -7.99
N MET A 472 -24.98 15.57 -7.61
CA MET A 472 -24.29 15.11 -6.39
C MET A 472 -24.61 15.96 -5.15
N ARG A 473 -25.22 17.14 -5.28
CA ARG A 473 -25.56 18.02 -4.14
C ARG A 473 -26.34 17.34 -2.99
N PRO A 474 -27.35 16.49 -3.25
CA PRO A 474 -28.03 15.79 -2.17
C PRO A 474 -27.10 14.89 -1.35
N LEU A 475 -26.10 14.28 -1.99
CA LEU A 475 -25.12 13.43 -1.32
C LEU A 475 -24.04 14.24 -0.60
N GLN A 476 -23.73 15.45 -1.07
CA GLN A 476 -22.87 16.39 -0.35
C GLN A 476 -23.46 16.74 1.04
N THR A 477 -24.79 16.90 1.14
CA THR A 477 -25.46 17.08 2.43
C THR A 477 -25.26 15.86 3.35
N VAL A 478 -25.26 14.65 2.79
CA VAL A 478 -24.95 13.44 3.57
C VAL A 478 -23.51 13.50 4.05
N ALA A 479 -22.54 13.82 3.17
CA ALA A 479 -21.12 13.91 3.55
C ALA A 479 -20.89 14.96 4.66
N GLN A 480 -21.52 16.14 4.59
CA GLN A 480 -21.48 17.16 5.64
C GLN A 480 -22.05 16.66 6.98
N ARG A 481 -23.11 15.86 6.91
CA ARG A 481 -23.65 15.21 8.11
C ARG A 481 -22.68 14.21 8.72
N LEU A 482 -21.97 13.42 7.90
CA LEU A 482 -20.92 12.52 8.40
C LEU A 482 -19.80 13.29 9.11
N SER A 483 -19.36 14.41 8.55
CA SER A 483 -18.37 15.29 9.19
C SER A 483 -18.88 15.85 10.53
N SER A 484 -20.16 16.22 10.61
CA SER A 484 -20.76 16.68 11.88
C SER A 484 -20.76 15.60 12.95
N LEU A 485 -21.24 14.38 12.63
CA LEU A 485 -21.24 13.24 13.54
C LEU A 485 -19.81 12.90 14.02
N PHE A 486 -18.84 12.93 13.12
CA PHE A 486 -17.43 12.74 13.46
C PHE A 486 -16.95 13.80 14.46
N ASN A 487 -17.21 15.08 14.20
CA ASN A 487 -16.77 16.17 15.08
C ASN A 487 -17.45 16.11 16.45
N GLU A 488 -18.74 15.71 16.53
CA GLU A 488 -19.45 15.46 17.78
C GLU A 488 -18.80 14.33 18.59
N ALA A 489 -18.47 13.21 17.93
CA ALA A 489 -17.80 12.07 18.56
C ALA A 489 -16.39 12.46 19.08
N VAL A 490 -15.62 13.24 18.29
CA VAL A 490 -14.32 13.77 18.73
C VAL A 490 -14.46 14.69 19.95
N ALA A 491 -15.46 15.58 19.94
CA ALA A 491 -15.72 16.47 21.09
C ALA A 491 -16.05 15.67 22.36
N ARG A 492 -16.86 14.61 22.23
CA ARG A 492 -17.18 13.71 23.36
C ARG A 492 -15.94 13.04 23.94
N VAL A 493 -15.04 12.51 23.11
CA VAL A 493 -13.81 11.89 23.60
C VAL A 493 -12.89 12.89 24.28
N LYS A 494 -12.79 14.11 23.76
CA LYS A 494 -12.04 15.21 24.39
C LYS A 494 -12.64 15.66 25.71
N GLU A 495 -13.96 15.67 25.84
CA GLU A 495 -14.68 16.02 27.07
C GLU A 495 -14.38 15.00 28.19
N VAL A 496 -14.40 13.69 27.89
CA VAL A 496 -14.05 12.64 28.84
C VAL A 496 -12.59 12.76 29.27
N GLY A 497 -11.67 13.01 28.34
CA GLY A 497 -10.26 13.33 28.61
C GLY A 497 -9.42 12.18 29.15
N GLU A 498 -9.94 10.94 29.17
CA GLU A 498 -9.24 9.75 29.66
C GLU A 498 -8.58 9.01 28.49
N GLN A 499 -7.28 8.65 28.63
CA GLN A 499 -6.51 8.01 27.57
C GLN A 499 -7.11 6.66 27.16
N GLU A 500 -7.50 5.84 28.10
CA GLU A 500 -8.05 4.51 27.83
C GLU A 500 -9.40 4.58 27.12
N PHE A 501 -10.24 5.54 27.49
CA PHE A 501 -11.49 5.83 26.76
C PHE A 501 -11.21 6.25 25.32
N GLN A 502 -10.21 7.15 25.12
CA GLN A 502 -9.77 7.52 23.78
C GLN A 502 -9.28 6.32 22.97
N ASP A 503 -8.46 5.46 23.57
CA ASP A 503 -7.89 4.29 22.90
C ASP A 503 -8.96 3.28 22.49
N LEU A 504 -9.98 3.06 23.34
CA LEU A 504 -11.13 2.21 23.03
C LEU A 504 -12.01 2.80 21.91
N CYS A 505 -12.18 4.12 21.88
CA CYS A 505 -12.94 4.82 20.85
C CYS A 505 -12.14 5.06 19.54
N ALA A 506 -10.82 4.88 19.55
CA ALA A 506 -9.94 5.31 18.46
C ALA A 506 -10.32 4.73 17.09
N ARG A 507 -10.61 3.42 17.04
CA ARG A 507 -11.01 2.78 15.78
C ARG A 507 -12.31 3.39 15.23
N HIS A 508 -13.28 3.62 16.08
CA HIS A 508 -14.57 4.22 15.69
C HIS A 508 -14.38 5.62 15.09
N LEU A 509 -13.57 6.46 15.73
CA LEU A 509 -13.28 7.81 15.24
C LEU A 509 -12.53 7.80 13.90
N VAL A 510 -11.53 6.92 13.77
CA VAL A 510 -10.74 6.79 12.54
C VAL A 510 -11.60 6.31 11.36
N GLU A 511 -12.48 5.34 11.58
CA GLU A 511 -13.39 4.85 10.54
C GLU A 511 -14.43 5.90 10.15
N MET A 512 -14.93 6.70 11.10
CA MET A 512 -15.82 7.84 10.80
C MET A 512 -15.14 8.88 9.93
N ALA A 513 -13.91 9.30 10.29
CA ALA A 513 -13.13 10.24 9.49
C ALA A 513 -12.87 9.72 8.08
N ALA A 514 -12.45 8.46 7.96
CA ALA A 514 -12.14 7.83 6.68
C ALA A 514 -13.37 7.71 5.77
N ASN A 515 -14.51 7.26 6.30
CA ASN A 515 -15.74 7.13 5.52
C ASN A 515 -16.26 8.50 5.04
N ALA A 516 -16.19 9.54 5.90
CA ALA A 516 -16.56 10.90 5.49
C ALA A 516 -15.63 11.41 4.38
N LEU A 517 -14.32 11.26 4.53
CA LEU A 517 -13.34 11.69 3.53
C LEU A 517 -13.50 10.93 2.21
N MET A 518 -13.64 9.60 2.25
CA MET A 518 -13.87 8.80 1.04
C MET A 518 -15.16 9.20 0.31
N LEU A 519 -16.22 9.54 1.04
CA LEU A 519 -17.45 10.03 0.39
C LEU A 519 -17.21 11.35 -0.33
N HIS A 520 -16.51 12.32 0.29
CA HIS A 520 -16.18 13.58 -0.36
C HIS A 520 -15.34 13.39 -1.63
N LEU A 521 -14.30 12.54 -1.57
CA LEU A 521 -13.46 12.21 -2.72
C LEU A 521 -14.29 11.56 -3.85
N LEU A 522 -15.14 10.61 -3.51
CA LEU A 522 -15.99 9.93 -4.49
C LEU A 522 -17.04 10.85 -5.10
N LEU A 523 -17.58 11.83 -4.33
CA LEU A 523 -18.49 12.85 -4.86
C LEU A 523 -17.79 13.78 -5.85
N TYR A 524 -16.53 14.13 -5.57
CA TYR A 524 -15.72 14.90 -6.50
C TYR A 524 -15.52 14.11 -7.80
N ASN A 525 -15.09 12.85 -7.73
CA ASN A 525 -14.92 11.99 -8.89
C ASN A 525 -16.23 11.81 -9.67
N ALA A 526 -17.36 11.59 -8.98
CA ALA A 526 -18.68 11.46 -9.59
C ALA A 526 -19.18 12.75 -10.25
N SER A 527 -18.70 13.91 -9.80
CA SER A 527 -19.01 15.19 -10.41
C SER A 527 -18.24 15.41 -11.72
N GLN A 528 -17.04 14.83 -11.84
CA GLN A 528 -16.21 14.89 -13.05
C GLN A 528 -16.58 13.80 -14.07
N SER A 529 -16.95 12.61 -13.60
CA SER A 529 -17.29 11.44 -14.43
C SER A 529 -18.47 10.67 -13.82
N PRO A 530 -19.70 11.21 -13.98
CA PRO A 530 -20.89 10.61 -13.37
C PRO A 530 -21.20 9.20 -13.90
N GLU A 531 -20.89 8.92 -15.16
CA GLU A 531 -21.08 7.60 -15.77
C GLU A 531 -20.26 6.51 -15.07
N LEU A 532 -19.11 6.84 -14.53
CA LEU A 532 -18.26 5.90 -13.79
C LEU A 532 -18.64 5.80 -12.30
N PHE A 533 -18.91 6.93 -11.65
CA PHE A 533 -18.91 6.99 -10.19
C PHE A 533 -20.25 7.34 -9.53
N ALA A 534 -21.25 7.89 -10.26
CA ALA A 534 -22.49 8.35 -9.62
C ALA A 534 -23.26 7.23 -8.90
N LYS A 535 -23.26 6.02 -9.45
CA LYS A 535 -23.91 4.87 -8.81
C LYS A 535 -23.18 4.46 -7.54
N SER A 536 -21.85 4.36 -7.60
CA SER A 536 -21.00 4.03 -6.45
C SER A 536 -21.12 5.09 -5.35
N ALA A 537 -21.15 6.38 -5.70
CA ALA A 537 -21.33 7.47 -4.74
C ALA A 537 -22.65 7.37 -3.97
N ARG A 538 -23.77 7.03 -4.64
CA ARG A 538 -25.06 6.83 -3.98
C ARG A 538 -25.07 5.64 -3.04
N VAL A 539 -24.49 4.51 -3.46
CA VAL A 539 -24.42 3.29 -2.65
C VAL A 539 -23.47 3.52 -1.47
N PHE A 540 -22.31 4.14 -1.70
CA PHE A 540 -21.34 4.41 -0.65
C PHE A 540 -21.87 5.42 0.37
N ALA A 541 -22.59 6.46 -0.04
CA ALA A 541 -23.24 7.39 0.87
C ALA A 541 -24.16 6.67 1.86
N ARG A 542 -24.97 5.71 1.38
CA ARG A 542 -25.85 4.92 2.25
C ARG A 542 -25.07 4.01 3.20
N PHE A 543 -24.01 3.37 2.71
CA PHE A 543 -23.13 2.56 3.53
C PHE A 543 -22.44 3.40 4.61
N ALA A 544 -21.81 4.51 4.23
CA ALA A 544 -21.08 5.39 5.13
C ALA A 544 -21.98 6.01 6.21
N GLU A 545 -23.24 6.36 5.85
CA GLU A 545 -24.22 6.87 6.80
C GLU A 545 -24.57 5.83 7.87
N SER A 546 -24.75 4.57 7.48
CA SER A 546 -25.01 3.47 8.41
C SER A 546 -23.84 3.20 9.34
N GLU A 547 -22.62 3.18 8.79
CA GLU A 547 -21.40 2.99 9.60
C GLU A 547 -21.16 4.17 10.57
N ALA A 548 -21.33 5.40 10.09
CA ALA A 548 -21.20 6.58 10.95
C ALA A 548 -22.21 6.57 12.11
N ALA A 549 -23.46 6.19 11.85
CA ALA A 549 -24.45 6.07 12.90
C ALA A 549 -24.08 5.01 13.95
N LYS A 550 -23.59 3.85 13.53
CA LYS A 550 -23.09 2.79 14.40
C LYS A 550 -21.94 3.27 15.28
N HIS A 551 -20.93 3.88 14.69
CA HIS A 551 -19.75 4.36 15.42
C HIS A 551 -20.06 5.54 16.33
N HIS A 552 -20.87 6.48 15.87
CA HIS A 552 -21.33 7.62 16.66
C HIS A 552 -22.11 7.15 17.89
N LEU A 553 -23.07 6.22 17.71
CA LEU A 553 -23.84 5.65 18.82
C LEU A 553 -22.90 5.03 19.86
N PHE A 554 -21.92 4.24 19.44
CA PHE A 554 -20.97 3.61 20.35
C PHE A 554 -20.22 4.68 21.18
N VAL A 555 -19.60 5.68 20.53
CA VAL A 555 -18.80 6.70 21.22
C VAL A 555 -19.65 7.56 22.15
N MET A 556 -20.85 7.94 21.73
CA MET A 556 -21.72 8.82 22.51
C MET A 556 -22.38 8.13 23.69
N SER A 557 -22.65 6.82 23.60
CA SER A 557 -23.29 6.06 24.68
C SER A 557 -22.31 5.46 25.67
N LEU A 558 -21.03 5.23 25.29
CA LEU A 558 -20.03 4.67 26.16
C LEU A 558 -19.73 5.62 27.33
N THR A 559 -19.68 5.08 28.56
CA THR A 559 -19.21 5.82 29.76
C THR A 559 -17.81 5.41 30.14
N ALA A 560 -17.08 6.28 30.85
CA ALA A 560 -15.75 5.97 31.35
C ALA A 560 -15.74 4.72 32.28
N GLU A 561 -16.80 4.52 33.06
CA GLU A 561 -16.96 3.37 33.96
C GLU A 561 -17.14 2.06 33.17
N GLU A 562 -17.81 2.09 32.02
CA GLU A 562 -18.01 0.92 31.17
C GLU A 562 -16.73 0.44 30.48
N VAL A 563 -15.69 1.25 30.39
CA VAL A 563 -14.37 0.86 29.82
C VAL A 563 -13.82 -0.33 30.60
N GLU A 564 -14.04 -0.40 31.93
CA GLU A 564 -13.62 -1.52 32.75
C GLU A 564 -14.21 -2.87 32.32
N THR A 565 -15.43 -2.87 31.74
CA THR A 565 -16.07 -4.11 31.29
C THR A 565 -15.37 -4.76 30.11
N TYR A 566 -14.51 -4.02 29.39
CA TYR A 566 -13.74 -4.53 28.25
C TYR A 566 -12.39 -5.13 28.66
N ARG A 567 -11.99 -4.95 29.94
CA ARG A 567 -10.77 -5.55 30.48
C ARG A 567 -11.04 -7.01 30.88
N HIS A 568 -10.08 -7.87 30.62
CA HIS A 568 -10.04 -9.24 31.16
C HIS A 568 -11.18 -10.19 30.74
N ASN A 569 -11.72 -10.04 29.54
CA ASN A 569 -12.60 -11.07 28.97
C ASN A 569 -11.85 -12.13 28.18
#